data_2aba1a6b764bf78c18a09eb5064a5f46
#
_entry.id   2aba1a6b764bf78c18a09eb5064a5f46
#
_cell.length_a   1.000
_cell.length_b   1.000
_cell.length_c   1.000
_cell.angle_alpha   90.00
_cell.angle_beta   90.00
_cell.angle_gamma   90.00
#
_symmetry.space_group_name_H-M   'P 1'
#
loop_
_entity.id
_entity.type
_entity.pdbx_description
1 polymer ?
#
loop_
_entity_poly.entity_id
_entity_poly.type
_entity_poly.pdbx_seq_one_letter_code
_entity_poly.pdbx_strand_id
1 'polypeptide(L)'
;CMGNHEFYKYYDIAKLNDGFCLEIRPNVHSYYNAVVRIGDIDFIVTTLWSKIPLKEAYYTEQVISDFRRIFFNGELLTFADFNREHARCLTFLKEAVSSSNARKKIVVTHHVPSFQMQCPKFADSQTNGVFTVELEDYIKDSGIDFWIYGHSHYNVDVRIGNTMCVSNQLGYVFHGEHESFDPCKNIEV
;
A
#
# COMPACT_ATOMS: atom_id res chain seq x y z
N CYS A 1 -1.73 -6.98 -4.36
CA CYS A 1 -1.02 -5.82 -4.93
C CYS A 1 0.47 -6.07 -4.94
N MET A 2 1.19 -5.30 -5.75
CA MET A 2 2.65 -5.24 -5.67
C MET A 2 3.05 -4.40 -4.46
N GLY A 3 4.03 -4.88 -3.68
CA GLY A 3 4.69 -4.10 -2.65
C GLY A 3 6.03 -3.53 -3.15
N ASN A 4 6.76 -2.82 -2.28
CA ASN A 4 8.07 -2.26 -2.63
C ASN A 4 9.10 -3.35 -2.97
N HIS A 5 9.05 -4.53 -2.33
CA HIS A 5 9.99 -5.62 -2.56
C HIS A 5 9.86 -6.27 -3.94
N GLU A 6 8.70 -6.21 -4.59
CA GLU A 6 8.52 -6.67 -5.97
C GLU A 6 9.34 -5.85 -6.96
N PHE A 7 9.71 -4.61 -6.61
CA PHE A 7 10.55 -3.72 -7.44
C PHE A 7 12.04 -3.85 -7.16
N TYR A 8 12.45 -4.64 -6.17
CA TYR A 8 13.87 -4.89 -5.94
C TYR A 8 14.48 -5.66 -7.13
N LYS A 9 15.81 -5.69 -7.23
CA LYS A 9 16.55 -6.29 -8.35
C LYS A 9 16.36 -5.54 -9.67
N TYR A 10 16.41 -4.21 -9.59
CA TYR A 10 16.50 -3.34 -10.77
C TYR A 10 15.20 -3.23 -11.57
N TYR A 11 14.06 -3.47 -10.98
CA TYR A 11 12.81 -3.17 -11.66
C TYR A 11 12.59 -1.66 -11.71
N ASP A 12 12.29 -1.16 -12.92
CA ASP A 12 12.05 0.27 -13.16
C ASP A 12 10.55 0.57 -13.07
N ILE A 13 10.14 1.24 -12.01
CA ILE A 13 8.72 1.56 -11.75
C ILE A 13 8.13 2.41 -12.88
N ALA A 14 8.93 3.29 -13.50
CA ALA A 14 8.46 4.16 -14.58
C ALA A 14 7.96 3.39 -15.82
N LYS A 15 8.27 2.09 -15.91
CA LYS A 15 7.77 1.21 -16.99
C LYS A 15 6.40 0.60 -16.70
N LEU A 16 5.86 0.79 -15.50
CA LEU A 16 4.53 0.32 -15.17
C LEU A 16 3.45 1.29 -15.64
N ASN A 17 2.44 0.75 -16.29
CA ASN A 17 1.22 1.46 -16.62
C ASN A 17 0.12 1.11 -15.59
N ASP A 18 -0.86 2.00 -15.43
CA ASP A 18 -2.07 1.69 -14.69
C ASP A 18 -2.84 0.56 -15.38
N GLY A 19 -3.45 -0.31 -14.60
CA GLY A 19 -4.08 -1.53 -15.07
C GLY A 19 -3.11 -2.70 -15.27
N PHE A 20 -1.83 -2.56 -14.85
CA PHE A 20 -0.87 -3.66 -14.99
C PHE A 20 -1.32 -4.89 -14.23
N CYS A 21 -1.27 -6.04 -14.92
CA CYS A 21 -1.56 -7.35 -14.39
C CYS A 21 -0.50 -8.35 -14.84
N LEU A 22 0.10 -9.05 -13.90
CA LEU A 22 1.04 -10.13 -14.16
C LEU A 22 0.43 -11.44 -13.65
N GLU A 23 0.19 -12.39 -14.54
CA GLU A 23 -0.14 -13.75 -14.15
C GLU A 23 1.11 -14.46 -13.64
N ILE A 24 1.12 -14.83 -12.36
CA ILE A 24 2.20 -15.59 -11.72
C ILE A 24 1.91 -17.10 -11.85
N ARG A 25 0.64 -17.47 -11.73
CA ARG A 25 0.08 -18.81 -11.91
C ARG A 25 -1.37 -18.66 -12.39
N PRO A 26 -2.02 -19.70 -12.94
CA PRO A 26 -3.39 -19.61 -13.46
C PRO A 26 -4.42 -19.03 -12.49
N ASN A 27 -4.17 -19.11 -11.18
CA ASN A 27 -5.05 -18.61 -10.12
C ASN A 27 -4.40 -17.54 -9.25
N VAL A 28 -3.22 -17.02 -9.64
CA VAL A 28 -2.46 -16.01 -8.87
C VAL A 28 -2.00 -14.90 -9.79
N HIS A 29 -2.51 -13.71 -9.54
CA HIS A 29 -2.17 -12.53 -10.32
C HIS A 29 -1.62 -11.43 -9.40
N SER A 30 -0.68 -10.66 -9.91
CA SER A 30 -0.16 -9.45 -9.27
C SER A 30 -0.63 -8.23 -10.04
N TYR A 31 -1.11 -7.22 -9.34
CA TYR A 31 -1.70 -6.01 -9.92
C TYR A 31 -0.99 -4.74 -9.45
N TYR A 32 -0.93 -3.75 -10.35
CA TYR A 32 -0.51 -2.38 -10.05
C TYR A 32 -1.53 -1.40 -10.62
N ASN A 33 -2.09 -0.53 -9.79
CA ASN A 33 -3.13 0.45 -10.13
C ASN A 33 -4.24 -0.17 -11.01
N ALA A 34 -4.94 -1.16 -10.48
CA ALA A 34 -5.94 -1.91 -11.22
C ALA A 34 -7.25 -2.06 -10.44
N VAL A 35 -8.37 -2.13 -11.14
CA VAL A 35 -9.67 -2.50 -10.59
C VAL A 35 -10.00 -3.92 -11.05
N VAL A 36 -10.25 -4.82 -10.11
CA VAL A 36 -10.63 -6.20 -10.36
C VAL A 36 -12.06 -6.40 -9.90
N ARG A 37 -12.99 -6.63 -10.84
CA ARG A 37 -14.40 -6.89 -10.54
C ARG A 37 -14.63 -8.39 -10.34
N ILE A 38 -15.17 -8.76 -9.17
CA ILE A 38 -15.62 -10.12 -8.88
C ILE A 38 -17.08 -10.06 -8.43
N GLY A 39 -17.99 -10.52 -9.28
CA GLY A 39 -19.41 -10.35 -9.04
C GLY A 39 -19.81 -8.88 -8.98
N ASP A 40 -20.37 -8.44 -7.86
CA ASP A 40 -20.80 -7.06 -7.60
C ASP A 40 -19.83 -6.29 -6.67
N ILE A 41 -18.59 -6.78 -6.54
CA ILE A 41 -17.53 -6.23 -5.70
C ILE A 41 -16.39 -5.72 -6.58
N ASP A 42 -15.93 -4.49 -6.33
CA ASP A 42 -14.70 -3.95 -6.89
C ASP A 42 -13.55 -4.04 -5.88
N PHE A 43 -12.50 -4.75 -6.28
CA PHE A 43 -11.20 -4.71 -5.63
C PHE A 43 -10.34 -3.67 -6.33
N ILE A 44 -10.07 -2.56 -5.64
CA ILE A 44 -9.24 -1.46 -6.13
C ILE A 44 -7.84 -1.64 -5.55
N VAL A 45 -6.90 -2.03 -6.40
CA VAL A 45 -5.59 -2.53 -6.02
C VAL A 45 -4.50 -1.55 -6.43
N THR A 46 -3.70 -1.09 -5.48
CA THR A 46 -2.56 -0.19 -5.73
C THR A 46 -1.46 -0.41 -4.70
N THR A 47 -0.21 -0.14 -5.05
CA THR A 47 0.89 -0.08 -4.07
C THR A 47 0.66 1.08 -3.09
N LEU A 48 -0.03 2.14 -3.51
CA LEU A 48 -0.28 3.41 -2.85
C LEU A 48 1.01 4.23 -2.69
N TRP A 49 2.13 3.56 -2.33
CA TRP A 49 3.28 4.23 -1.77
C TRP A 49 2.85 5.11 -0.58
N SER A 50 3.76 5.81 0.02
CA SER A 50 3.43 6.79 1.07
C SER A 50 4.08 8.13 0.71
N LYS A 51 3.89 9.15 1.54
CA LYS A 51 4.43 10.47 1.26
C LYS A 51 5.52 10.81 2.26
N ILE A 52 6.75 10.95 1.77
CA ILE A 52 7.91 11.31 2.57
C ILE A 52 7.94 12.83 2.74
N PRO A 53 7.83 13.36 3.98
CA PRO A 53 8.00 14.79 4.25
C PRO A 53 9.42 15.23 3.91
N LEU A 54 9.59 16.46 3.42
CA LEU A 54 10.91 17.00 3.04
C LEU A 54 11.94 16.92 4.18
N LYS A 55 11.49 17.13 5.41
CA LYS A 55 12.36 17.04 6.61
C LYS A 55 12.94 15.64 6.85
N GLU A 56 12.28 14.59 6.34
CA GLU A 56 12.70 13.19 6.47
C GLU A 56 13.49 12.69 5.26
N ALA A 57 13.40 13.39 4.12
CA ALA A 57 13.85 12.92 2.81
C ALA A 57 15.31 12.49 2.81
N TYR A 58 16.22 13.35 3.25
CA TYR A 58 17.67 13.06 3.23
C TYR A 58 18.01 11.82 4.06
N TYR A 59 17.51 11.74 5.29
CA TYR A 59 17.79 10.59 6.16
C TYR A 59 17.17 9.31 5.62
N THR A 60 15.93 9.37 5.15
CA THR A 60 15.21 8.24 4.57
C THR A 60 15.96 7.64 3.37
N GLU A 61 16.44 8.47 2.43
CA GLU A 61 17.24 7.99 1.30
C GLU A 61 18.52 7.29 1.70
N GLN A 62 19.15 7.70 2.82
CA GLN A 62 20.38 7.09 3.30
C GLN A 62 20.17 5.73 3.96
N VAL A 63 19.02 5.50 4.62
CA VAL A 63 18.84 4.31 5.46
C VAL A 63 17.88 3.28 4.88
N ILE A 64 16.92 3.69 4.04
CA ILE A 64 15.91 2.78 3.48
C ILE A 64 16.43 2.09 2.21
N SER A 65 16.22 0.79 2.15
CA SER A 65 16.73 -0.07 1.07
C SER A 65 16.13 0.23 -0.29
N ASP A 66 14.92 0.76 -0.36
CA ASP A 66 14.21 1.09 -1.60
C ASP A 66 15.04 2.01 -2.49
N PHE A 67 15.68 3.03 -1.89
CA PHE A 67 16.50 4.01 -2.60
C PHE A 67 17.86 3.47 -3.11
N ARG A 68 18.17 2.22 -2.80
CA ARG A 68 19.37 1.51 -3.29
C ARG A 68 19.05 0.32 -4.18
N ARG A 69 17.76 -0.03 -4.36
CA ARG A 69 17.35 -1.27 -5.02
C ARG A 69 16.27 -1.11 -6.07
N ILE A 70 15.59 0.04 -6.09
CA ILE A 70 14.50 0.34 -7.01
C ILE A 70 14.97 1.38 -8.01
N PHE A 71 14.53 1.24 -9.26
CA PHE A 71 14.86 2.16 -10.35
C PHE A 71 13.64 2.96 -10.77
N PHE A 72 13.89 4.19 -11.19
CA PHE A 72 12.93 5.08 -11.82
C PHE A 72 13.59 5.78 -13.02
N ASN A 73 13.08 5.56 -14.24
CA ASN A 73 13.67 6.05 -15.49
C ASN A 73 15.15 5.66 -15.69
N GLY A 74 15.55 4.48 -15.25
CA GLY A 74 16.91 3.96 -15.39
C GLY A 74 17.90 4.42 -14.34
N GLU A 75 17.51 5.29 -13.42
CA GLU A 75 18.31 5.75 -12.27
C GLU A 75 17.77 5.19 -10.95
N LEU A 76 18.54 5.28 -9.87
CA LEU A 76 18.05 4.89 -8.56
C LEU A 76 16.91 5.81 -8.13
N LEU A 77 15.89 5.22 -7.49
CA LEU A 77 14.74 5.93 -6.97
C LEU A 77 15.17 7.05 -6.01
N THR A 78 14.60 8.23 -6.17
CA THR A 78 14.73 9.35 -5.23
C THR A 78 13.46 9.53 -4.40
N PHE A 79 13.54 10.29 -3.29
CA PHE A 79 12.33 10.62 -2.52
C PHE A 79 11.31 11.41 -3.35
N ALA A 80 11.78 12.20 -4.32
CA ALA A 80 10.90 12.95 -5.21
C ALA A 80 10.14 12.02 -6.16
N ASP A 81 10.79 10.98 -6.67
CA ASP A 81 10.15 9.95 -7.50
C ASP A 81 9.18 9.10 -6.69
N PHE A 82 9.56 8.72 -5.47
CA PHE A 82 8.70 8.03 -4.52
C PHE A 82 7.41 8.82 -4.25
N ASN A 83 7.52 10.11 -3.96
CA ASN A 83 6.37 10.98 -3.75
C ASN A 83 5.53 11.20 -5.03
N ARG A 84 6.16 11.17 -6.21
CA ARG A 84 5.46 11.23 -7.50
C ARG A 84 4.63 9.98 -7.73
N GLU A 85 5.19 8.81 -7.43
CA GLU A 85 4.46 7.54 -7.52
C GLU A 85 3.32 7.47 -6.50
N HIS A 86 3.52 7.97 -5.28
CA HIS A 86 2.42 8.14 -4.34
C HIS A 86 1.29 8.99 -4.91
N ALA A 87 1.61 10.15 -5.48
CA ALA A 87 0.60 11.04 -6.05
C ALA A 87 -0.17 10.36 -7.21
N ARG A 88 0.52 9.61 -8.07
CA ARG A 88 -0.08 8.83 -9.15
C ARG A 88 -1.02 7.75 -8.62
N CYS A 89 -0.55 6.94 -7.66
CA CYS A 89 -1.35 5.87 -7.05
C CYS A 89 -2.58 6.42 -6.34
N LEU A 90 -2.45 7.54 -5.62
CA LEU A 90 -3.55 8.19 -4.92
C LEU A 90 -4.58 8.78 -5.89
N THR A 91 -4.14 9.34 -7.02
CA THR A 91 -5.04 9.83 -8.07
C THR A 91 -5.84 8.66 -8.66
N PHE A 92 -5.17 7.59 -9.07
CA PHE A 92 -5.83 6.37 -9.54
C PHE A 92 -6.85 5.85 -8.52
N LEU A 93 -6.45 5.72 -7.25
CA LEU A 93 -7.32 5.24 -6.18
C LEU A 93 -8.61 6.06 -6.07
N LYS A 94 -8.47 7.39 -6.00
CA LYS A 94 -9.61 8.31 -5.87
C LYS A 94 -10.55 8.22 -7.07
N GLU A 95 -10.02 8.18 -8.28
CA GLU A 95 -10.78 8.04 -9.51
C GLU A 95 -11.50 6.69 -9.58
N ALA A 96 -10.81 5.59 -9.25
CA ALA A 96 -11.39 4.25 -9.23
C ALA A 96 -12.52 4.13 -8.20
N VAL A 97 -12.34 4.67 -6.98
CA VAL A 97 -13.38 4.67 -5.94
C VAL A 97 -14.59 5.49 -6.37
N SER A 98 -14.37 6.69 -6.93
CA SER A 98 -15.45 7.60 -7.32
C SER A 98 -16.26 7.10 -8.52
N SER A 99 -15.62 6.41 -9.46
CA SER A 99 -16.24 5.85 -10.67
C SER A 99 -16.88 4.47 -10.46
N SER A 100 -16.58 3.81 -9.36
CA SER A 100 -17.13 2.49 -9.06
C SER A 100 -18.63 2.53 -8.77
N ASN A 101 -19.37 1.69 -9.47
CA ASN A 101 -20.80 1.43 -9.23
C ASN A 101 -21.05 0.06 -8.59
N ALA A 102 -20.02 -0.57 -8.04
CA ALA A 102 -20.12 -1.85 -7.34
C ALA A 102 -20.93 -1.70 -6.05
N ARG A 103 -21.61 -2.78 -5.65
CA ARG A 103 -22.30 -2.84 -4.35
C ARG A 103 -21.32 -2.70 -3.18
N LYS A 104 -20.14 -3.27 -3.33
CA LYS A 104 -19.05 -3.20 -2.35
C LYS A 104 -17.76 -2.72 -2.99
N LYS A 105 -17.02 -1.90 -2.27
CA LYS A 105 -15.69 -1.41 -2.67
C LYS A 105 -14.66 -1.84 -1.63
N ILE A 106 -13.68 -2.62 -2.08
CA ILE A 106 -12.56 -3.09 -1.27
C ILE A 106 -11.28 -2.51 -1.83
N VAL A 107 -10.62 -1.68 -1.05
CA VAL A 107 -9.30 -1.15 -1.41
C VAL A 107 -8.23 -2.07 -0.86
N VAL A 108 -7.21 -2.36 -1.68
CA VAL A 108 -6.04 -3.16 -1.31
C VAL A 108 -4.78 -2.36 -1.60
N THR A 109 -4.06 -1.99 -0.54
CA THR A 109 -2.80 -1.26 -0.66
C THR A 109 -1.64 -2.03 -0.03
N HIS A 110 -0.40 -1.71 -0.46
CA HIS A 110 0.77 -2.19 0.26
C HIS A 110 1.10 -1.27 1.44
N HIS A 111 1.21 0.04 1.20
CA HIS A 111 1.55 1.01 2.25
C HIS A 111 0.35 1.30 3.17
N VAL A 112 0.69 1.72 4.40
CA VAL A 112 -0.27 1.99 5.48
C VAL A 112 -1.00 3.33 5.23
N PRO A 113 -2.35 3.35 5.21
CA PRO A 113 -3.10 4.53 4.79
C PRO A 113 -3.43 5.52 5.91
N SER A 114 -3.10 5.25 7.18
CA SER A 114 -3.28 6.20 8.28
C SER A 114 -2.35 5.91 9.45
N PHE A 115 -1.95 6.96 10.17
CA PHE A 115 -1.13 6.82 11.38
C PHE A 115 -1.84 6.10 12.52
N GLN A 116 -3.17 5.95 12.50
CA GLN A 116 -3.89 5.10 13.45
C GLN A 116 -3.48 3.62 13.37
N MET A 117 -2.93 3.20 12.24
CA MET A 117 -2.50 1.83 11.96
C MET A 117 -0.98 1.66 12.04
N GLN A 118 -0.28 2.70 12.45
CA GLN A 118 1.17 2.66 12.62
C GLN A 118 1.55 1.85 13.86
N CYS A 119 2.63 1.07 13.75
CA CYS A 119 3.19 0.38 14.92
C CYS A 119 3.68 1.40 15.98
N PRO A 120 3.16 1.36 17.21
CA PRO A 120 3.53 2.31 18.26
C PRO A 120 5.04 2.36 18.55
N LYS A 121 5.74 1.23 18.35
CA LYS A 121 7.21 1.14 18.51
C LYS A 121 7.96 2.15 17.63
N PHE A 122 7.38 2.57 16.51
CA PHE A 122 7.99 3.44 15.52
C PHE A 122 7.34 4.84 15.46
N ALA A 123 6.51 5.21 16.46
CA ALA A 123 5.78 6.48 16.45
C ALA A 123 6.69 7.70 16.22
N ASP A 124 7.88 7.71 16.82
CA ASP A 124 8.85 8.80 16.73
C ASP A 124 9.94 8.56 15.66
N SER A 125 9.78 7.61 14.77
CA SER A 125 10.76 7.31 13.73
C SER A 125 10.89 8.45 12.72
N GLN A 126 12.11 8.79 12.34
CA GLN A 126 12.40 9.77 11.28
C GLN A 126 12.17 9.23 9.86
N THR A 127 11.67 7.99 9.74
CA THR A 127 11.38 7.35 8.45
C THR A 127 9.91 6.97 8.29
N ASN A 128 9.03 7.49 9.16
CA ASN A 128 7.61 7.13 9.13
C ASN A 128 6.94 7.46 7.79
N GLY A 129 7.39 8.53 7.14
CA GLY A 129 6.86 8.95 5.85
C GLY A 129 7.08 7.94 4.70
N VAL A 130 8.00 6.98 4.84
CA VAL A 130 8.18 5.91 3.83
C VAL A 130 7.26 4.70 4.06
N PHE A 131 6.65 4.59 5.23
CA PHE A 131 5.75 3.47 5.57
C PHE A 131 4.29 3.87 5.55
N THR A 132 3.98 5.08 6.02
CA THR A 132 2.60 5.51 6.31
C THR A 132 2.30 6.87 5.69
N VAL A 133 1.12 6.98 5.12
CA VAL A 133 0.54 8.26 4.68
C VAL A 133 -0.79 8.49 5.40
N GLU A 134 -1.11 9.75 5.73
CA GLU A 134 -2.37 10.07 6.40
C GLU A 134 -3.48 10.34 5.40
N LEU A 135 -4.45 9.45 5.35
CA LEU A 135 -5.64 9.53 4.50
C LEU A 135 -6.94 9.35 5.29
N GLU A 136 -6.92 9.55 6.61
CA GLU A 136 -8.10 9.33 7.47
C GLU A 136 -9.34 10.08 6.99
N ASP A 137 -9.20 11.38 6.69
CA ASP A 137 -10.31 12.19 6.20
C ASP A 137 -10.89 11.63 4.89
N TYR A 138 -10.01 11.21 3.97
CA TYR A 138 -10.44 10.59 2.72
C TYR A 138 -11.15 9.26 2.97
N ILE A 139 -10.59 8.39 3.80
CA ILE A 139 -11.18 7.08 4.13
C ILE A 139 -12.58 7.25 4.70
N LYS A 140 -12.76 8.18 5.65
CA LYS A 140 -14.01 8.45 6.33
C LYS A 140 -15.17 8.78 5.37
N ASP A 141 -14.87 9.54 4.31
CA ASP A 141 -15.89 10.07 3.38
C ASP A 141 -15.94 9.31 2.04
N SER A 142 -15.08 8.31 1.83
CA SER A 142 -14.88 7.62 0.54
C SER A 142 -16.00 6.66 0.14
N GLY A 143 -16.75 6.14 1.10
CA GLY A 143 -17.71 5.06 0.89
C GLY A 143 -17.05 3.71 0.55
N ILE A 144 -15.81 3.51 0.96
CA ILE A 144 -15.10 2.23 0.91
C ILE A 144 -15.62 1.34 2.05
N ASP A 145 -15.89 0.07 1.77
CA ASP A 145 -16.35 -0.88 2.79
C ASP A 145 -15.18 -1.47 3.59
N PHE A 146 -14.13 -1.93 2.87
CA PHE A 146 -12.91 -2.47 3.49
C PHE A 146 -11.66 -1.86 2.87
N TRP A 147 -10.64 -1.66 3.71
CA TRP A 147 -9.30 -1.29 3.29
C TRP A 147 -8.29 -2.28 3.83
N ILE A 148 -7.70 -3.10 2.94
CA ILE A 148 -6.69 -4.10 3.27
C ILE A 148 -5.32 -3.47 3.03
N TYR A 149 -4.41 -3.56 4.01
CA TYR A 149 -3.09 -2.94 3.92
C TYR A 149 -1.98 -3.84 4.48
N GLY A 150 -0.71 -3.49 4.19
CA GLY A 150 0.47 -4.24 4.59
C GLY A 150 1.64 -3.36 5.02
N HIS A 151 2.85 -3.77 4.65
CA HIS A 151 4.14 -3.05 4.73
C HIS A 151 4.73 -2.85 6.13
N SER A 152 3.94 -2.51 7.13
CA SER A 152 4.42 -2.17 8.48
C SER A 152 4.79 -3.38 9.33
N HIS A 153 4.46 -4.60 8.90
CA HIS A 153 4.57 -5.84 9.65
C HIS A 153 3.92 -5.76 11.06
N TYR A 154 2.92 -4.90 11.19
CA TYR A 154 2.14 -4.71 12.41
C TYR A 154 0.67 -4.91 12.10
N ASN A 155 0.03 -5.88 12.77
CA ASN A 155 -1.35 -6.22 12.54
C ASN A 155 -2.26 -5.49 13.52
N VAL A 156 -3.10 -4.62 13.00
CA VAL A 156 -4.16 -3.94 13.74
C VAL A 156 -5.34 -3.69 12.81
N ASP A 157 -6.55 -3.89 13.33
CA ASP A 157 -7.78 -3.58 12.63
C ASP A 157 -8.38 -2.31 13.22
N VAL A 158 -8.69 -1.33 12.36
CA VAL A 158 -9.20 -0.01 12.76
C VAL A 158 -10.42 0.35 11.93
N ARG A 159 -11.46 0.86 12.58
CA ARG A 159 -12.62 1.42 11.87
C ARG A 159 -12.48 2.93 11.73
N ILE A 160 -12.50 3.41 10.49
CA ILE A 160 -12.48 4.84 10.15
C ILE A 160 -13.79 5.19 9.43
N GLY A 161 -14.68 5.93 10.10
CA GLY A 161 -16.03 6.12 9.59
C GLY A 161 -16.76 4.80 9.40
N ASN A 162 -17.20 4.52 8.17
CA ASN A 162 -17.84 3.26 7.81
C ASN A 162 -16.86 2.21 7.26
N THR A 163 -15.62 2.59 6.97
CA THR A 163 -14.60 1.70 6.41
C THR A 163 -13.94 0.86 7.51
N MET A 164 -13.85 -0.45 7.29
CA MET A 164 -13.06 -1.34 8.13
C MET A 164 -11.68 -1.53 7.51
N CYS A 165 -10.64 -0.98 8.15
CA CYS A 165 -9.25 -1.15 7.75
C CYS A 165 -8.68 -2.39 8.44
N VAL A 166 -8.10 -3.32 7.67
CA VAL A 166 -7.64 -4.61 8.18
C VAL A 166 -6.26 -4.97 7.63
N SER A 167 -5.48 -5.68 8.45
CA SER A 167 -4.21 -6.26 8.01
C SER A 167 -4.00 -7.66 8.56
N ASN A 168 -3.21 -8.46 7.85
CA ASN A 168 -2.79 -9.79 8.31
C ASN A 168 -1.43 -10.11 7.70
N GLN A 169 -0.41 -9.48 8.26
CA GLN A 169 0.96 -9.50 7.77
C GLN A 169 1.76 -10.57 8.49
N LEU A 170 2.46 -11.41 7.73
CA LEU A 170 3.37 -12.42 8.31
C LEU A 170 4.62 -11.75 8.89
N GLY A 171 5.11 -10.70 8.24
CA GLY A 171 6.36 -10.04 8.63
C GLY A 171 7.58 -10.96 8.55
N TYR A 172 8.67 -10.56 9.21
CA TYR A 172 9.89 -11.37 9.29
C TYR A 172 9.84 -12.32 10.48
N VAL A 173 9.76 -13.62 10.20
CA VAL A 173 9.67 -14.67 11.24
C VAL A 173 10.85 -14.62 12.23
N PHE A 174 12.06 -14.34 11.73
CA PHE A 174 13.27 -14.24 12.58
C PHE A 174 13.31 -12.98 13.46
N HIS A 175 12.41 -12.03 13.26
CA HIS A 175 12.20 -10.87 14.14
C HIS A 175 11.00 -11.02 15.07
N GLY A 176 10.28 -12.15 15.03
CA GLY A 176 9.08 -12.38 15.84
C GLY A 176 7.84 -11.65 15.33
N GLU A 177 7.87 -11.04 14.15
CA GLU A 177 6.77 -10.24 13.61
C GLU A 177 5.54 -11.08 13.21
N HIS A 178 5.72 -12.40 13.09
CA HIS A 178 4.68 -13.35 12.71
C HIS A 178 3.70 -13.72 13.85
N GLU A 179 3.97 -13.31 15.09
CA GLU A 179 3.19 -13.73 16.26
C GLU A 179 1.71 -13.30 16.18
N SER A 180 1.42 -12.20 15.49
CA SER A 180 0.05 -11.70 15.28
C SER A 180 -0.59 -12.15 13.97
N PHE A 181 0.10 -13.00 13.17
CA PHE A 181 -0.44 -13.51 11.91
C PHE A 181 -1.44 -14.64 12.17
N ASP A 182 -2.65 -14.51 11.62
CA ASP A 182 -3.69 -15.53 11.68
C ASP A 182 -3.91 -16.15 10.28
N PRO A 183 -3.52 -17.42 10.07
CA PRO A 183 -3.69 -18.09 8.77
C PRO A 183 -5.17 -18.32 8.39
N CYS A 184 -6.10 -18.14 9.33
CA CYS A 184 -7.53 -18.29 9.13
C CYS A 184 -8.28 -16.96 9.05
N LYS A 185 -7.57 -15.80 9.13
CA LYS A 185 -8.22 -14.49 9.08
C LYS A 185 -8.99 -14.31 7.77
N ASN A 186 -10.25 -13.97 7.88
CA ASN A 186 -11.14 -13.69 6.76
C ASN A 186 -11.93 -12.41 7.01
N ILE A 187 -12.52 -11.87 5.96
CA ILE A 187 -13.50 -10.77 6.00
C ILE A 187 -14.76 -11.24 5.27
N GLU A 188 -15.91 -10.91 5.81
CA GLU A 188 -17.21 -11.18 5.17
C GLU A 188 -17.67 -9.90 4.45
N VAL A 189 -18.05 -10.01 3.17
CA VAL A 189 -18.41 -8.88 2.29
C VAL A 189 -19.82 -8.99 1.70
#